data_8d818de455aff35f5531298acb0410b0
#
_entry.id   8d818de455aff35f5531298acb0410b0
#
_cell.length_a   1.000
_cell.length_b   1.000
_cell.length_c   1.000
_cell.angle_alpha   90.00
_cell.angle_beta   90.00
_cell.angle_gamma   90.00
#
_symmetry.space_group_name_H-M   'P 1'
#
loop_
_entity.id
_entity.type
_entity.pdbx_description
1 polymer ?
#
loop_
_entity_poly.entity_id
_entity_poly.type
_entity_poly.pdbx_seq_one_letter_code
_entity_poly.pdbx_strand_id
1 'polypeptide(L)'
;MKRLHEKASITVFLSLLLVLFIGFIMMMTEHARIFGLRQRLVSATDSAMDSLFSMYDRELLNEFDLMLLNENELSNNQDIEEVVSKYLTMNANPKQDHLLLSGNLYIGTSSTAEIENTVSVIENEGELFARSVLEFMKYRTLGT
;
A
#
# COMPACT_ATOMS: atom_id res chain seq x y z
N MET A 1 -41.35 -28.22 -42.84
CA MET A 1 -40.47 -28.66 -41.75
C MET A 1 -39.05 -28.02 -41.77
N LYS A 2 -38.41 -27.79 -42.91
CA LYS A 2 -37.06 -27.17 -43.00
C LYS A 2 -36.91 -25.82 -42.26
N ARG A 3 -37.86 -24.90 -42.38
CA ARG A 3 -37.77 -23.56 -41.77
C ARG A 3 -37.83 -23.53 -40.23
N LEU A 4 -38.33 -24.54 -39.58
CA LEU A 4 -38.35 -24.65 -38.12
C LEU A 4 -36.99 -25.08 -37.58
N HIS A 5 -36.25 -25.93 -38.26
CA HIS A 5 -34.90 -26.33 -37.89
C HIS A 5 -33.89 -25.19 -38.03
N GLU A 6 -34.02 -24.34 -39.03
CA GLU A 6 -33.12 -23.18 -39.20
C GLU A 6 -33.32 -22.17 -38.08
N LYS A 7 -34.54 -21.88 -37.65
CA LYS A 7 -34.84 -20.96 -36.56
C LYS A 7 -34.35 -21.50 -35.21
N ALA A 8 -34.49 -22.80 -34.97
CA ALA A 8 -33.99 -23.44 -33.75
C ALA A 8 -32.45 -23.41 -33.69
N SER A 9 -31.77 -23.60 -34.80
CA SER A 9 -30.30 -23.51 -34.86
C SER A 9 -29.80 -22.10 -34.57
N ILE A 10 -30.47 -21.06 -35.08
CA ILE A 10 -30.09 -19.67 -34.83
C ILE A 10 -30.27 -19.29 -33.35
N THR A 11 -31.39 -19.72 -32.72
CA THR A 11 -31.60 -19.42 -31.29
C THR A 11 -30.60 -20.11 -30.39
N VAL A 12 -30.21 -21.35 -30.68
CA VAL A 12 -29.15 -22.06 -29.95
C VAL A 12 -27.79 -21.35 -30.12
N PHE A 13 -27.45 -20.95 -31.33
CA PHE A 13 -26.24 -20.21 -31.59
C PHE A 13 -26.20 -18.87 -30.85
N LEU A 14 -27.30 -18.11 -30.90
CA LEU A 14 -27.40 -16.81 -30.22
C LEU A 14 -27.31 -16.95 -28.70
N SER A 15 -27.96 -17.98 -28.11
CA SER A 15 -27.85 -18.24 -26.68
C SER A 15 -26.43 -18.60 -26.23
N LEU A 16 -25.70 -19.38 -27.03
CA LEU A 16 -24.33 -19.75 -26.76
C LEU A 16 -23.41 -18.54 -26.85
N LEU A 17 -23.62 -17.69 -27.84
CA LEU A 17 -22.90 -16.45 -28.04
C LEU A 17 -23.14 -15.48 -26.88
N LEU A 18 -24.38 -15.38 -26.39
CA LEU A 18 -24.75 -14.55 -25.23
C LEU A 18 -24.04 -15.02 -23.94
N VAL A 19 -24.01 -16.34 -23.68
CA VAL A 19 -23.27 -16.90 -22.54
C VAL A 19 -21.79 -16.56 -22.61
N LEU A 20 -21.20 -16.64 -23.80
CA LEU A 20 -19.79 -16.31 -24.03
C LEU A 20 -19.53 -14.81 -23.75
N PHE A 21 -20.43 -13.92 -24.19
CA PHE A 21 -20.32 -12.49 -23.89
C PHE A 21 -20.44 -12.17 -22.40
N ILE A 22 -21.38 -12.82 -21.71
CA ILE A 22 -21.52 -12.64 -20.25
C ILE A 22 -20.25 -13.09 -19.54
N GLY A 23 -19.69 -14.25 -19.90
CA GLY A 23 -18.41 -14.73 -19.35
C GLY A 23 -17.25 -13.75 -19.59
N PHE A 24 -17.18 -13.17 -20.78
CA PHE A 24 -16.17 -12.17 -21.12
C PHE A 24 -16.32 -10.88 -20.29
N ILE A 25 -17.54 -10.38 -20.11
CA ILE A 25 -17.80 -9.20 -19.28
C ILE A 25 -17.43 -9.48 -17.81
N MET A 26 -17.78 -10.65 -17.28
CA MET A 26 -17.39 -11.04 -15.92
C MET A 26 -15.87 -11.08 -15.76
N MET A 27 -15.15 -11.64 -16.70
CA MET A 27 -13.69 -11.68 -16.69
C MET A 27 -13.08 -10.28 -16.71
N MET A 28 -13.59 -9.39 -17.56
CA MET A 28 -13.11 -8.00 -17.61
C MET A 28 -13.38 -7.24 -16.30
N THR A 29 -14.53 -7.45 -15.70
CA THR A 29 -14.91 -6.82 -14.42
C THR A 29 -14.00 -7.28 -13.29
N GLU A 30 -13.67 -8.57 -13.23
CA GLU A 30 -12.78 -9.10 -12.21
C GLU A 30 -11.33 -8.58 -12.39
N HIS A 31 -10.84 -8.49 -13.62
CA HIS A 31 -9.53 -7.87 -13.90
C HIS A 31 -9.47 -6.41 -13.47
N ALA A 32 -10.50 -5.63 -13.78
CA ALA A 32 -10.60 -4.23 -13.38
C ALA A 32 -10.61 -4.08 -11.84
N ARG A 33 -11.31 -4.99 -11.15
CA ARG A 33 -11.34 -5.05 -9.69
C ARG A 33 -9.96 -5.33 -9.10
N ILE A 34 -9.26 -6.35 -9.58
CA ILE A 34 -7.92 -6.72 -9.11
C ILE A 34 -6.93 -5.57 -9.34
N PHE A 35 -6.99 -4.95 -10.53
CA PHE A 35 -6.14 -3.80 -10.84
C PHE A 35 -6.39 -2.62 -9.91
N GLY A 36 -7.65 -2.27 -9.67
CA GLY A 36 -8.04 -1.19 -8.75
C GLY A 36 -7.63 -1.47 -7.31
N LEU A 37 -7.73 -2.73 -6.85
CA LEU A 37 -7.26 -3.14 -5.54
C LEU A 37 -5.75 -2.99 -5.40
N ARG A 38 -4.98 -3.43 -6.39
CA ARG A 38 -3.53 -3.29 -6.42
C ARG A 38 -3.11 -1.82 -6.34
N GLN A 39 -3.74 -0.95 -7.13
CA GLN A 39 -3.46 0.48 -7.12
C GLN A 39 -3.75 1.12 -5.75
N ARG A 40 -4.84 0.71 -5.10
CA ARG A 40 -5.15 1.16 -3.74
C ARG A 40 -4.13 0.72 -2.71
N LEU A 41 -3.70 -0.55 -2.77
CA LEU A 41 -2.68 -1.06 -1.85
C LEU A 41 -1.36 -0.32 -2.01
N VAL A 42 -0.91 -0.08 -3.23
CA VAL A 42 0.30 0.72 -3.49
C VAL A 42 0.16 2.12 -2.88
N SER A 43 -0.93 2.82 -3.17
CA SER A 43 -1.16 4.17 -2.62
C SER A 43 -1.28 4.17 -1.09
N ALA A 44 -1.90 3.15 -0.51
CA ALA A 44 -2.02 3.00 0.95
C ALA A 44 -0.65 2.73 1.59
N THR A 45 0.20 1.94 0.94
CA THR A 45 1.56 1.66 1.38
C THR A 45 2.41 2.94 1.34
N ASP A 46 2.38 3.67 0.24
CA ASP A 46 3.10 4.95 0.11
C ASP A 46 2.67 5.93 1.20
N SER A 47 1.37 6.09 1.42
CA SER A 47 0.85 6.96 2.49
C SER A 47 1.21 6.49 3.90
N ALA A 48 1.27 5.19 4.14
CA ALA A 48 1.70 4.62 5.41
C ALA A 48 3.18 4.89 5.67
N MET A 49 4.01 4.73 4.64
CA MET A 49 5.44 5.02 4.70
C MET A 49 5.70 6.51 4.92
N ASP A 50 5.02 7.39 4.19
CA ASP A 50 5.12 8.84 4.38
C ASP A 50 4.75 9.24 5.82
N SER A 51 3.71 8.60 6.38
CA SER A 51 3.29 8.83 7.76
C SER A 51 4.34 8.36 8.76
N LEU A 52 4.97 7.22 8.52
CA LEU A 52 6.06 6.70 9.35
C LEU A 52 7.28 7.63 9.28
N PHE A 53 7.69 8.00 8.08
CA PHE A 53 8.82 8.89 7.88
C PHE A 53 8.58 10.31 8.41
N SER A 54 7.34 10.74 8.60
CA SER A 54 7.03 12.02 9.23
C SER A 54 7.34 12.05 10.74
N MET A 55 7.53 10.89 11.37
CA MET A 55 7.91 10.72 12.78
C MET A 55 9.43 10.77 13.01
N TYR A 56 10.17 11.40 12.13
CA TYR A 56 11.61 11.55 12.27
C TYR A 56 11.99 12.56 13.36
N ASP A 57 13.16 12.37 13.95
CA ASP A 57 13.73 13.31 14.91
C ASP A 57 14.21 14.58 14.21
N ARG A 58 13.56 15.72 14.55
CA ARG A 58 13.87 17.01 13.92
C ARG A 58 15.20 17.60 14.37
N GLU A 59 15.65 17.29 15.57
CA GLU A 59 16.93 17.79 16.09
C GLU A 59 18.08 17.13 15.32
N LEU A 60 18.02 15.81 15.15
CA LEU A 60 19.02 15.05 14.40
C LEU A 60 19.06 15.43 12.92
N LEU A 61 17.89 15.71 12.33
CA LEU A 61 17.87 16.19 10.95
C LEU A 61 18.48 17.57 10.80
N ASN A 62 18.18 18.51 11.71
CA ASN A 62 18.67 19.89 11.61
C ASN A 62 20.16 20.01 11.93
N GLU A 63 20.68 19.20 12.85
CA GLU A 63 22.09 19.29 13.26
C GLU A 63 23.01 18.45 12.38
N PHE A 64 22.57 17.28 11.95
CA PHE A 64 23.42 16.28 11.30
C PHE A 64 22.93 15.82 9.92
N ASP A 65 21.83 16.37 9.41
CA ASP A 65 21.17 15.91 8.17
C ASP A 65 20.82 14.40 8.20
N LEU A 66 20.62 13.85 9.40
CA LEU A 66 20.29 12.44 9.60
C LEU A 66 18.81 12.28 9.86
N MET A 67 18.15 11.50 8.99
CA MET A 67 16.74 11.17 9.11
C MET A 67 16.58 9.85 9.86
N LEU A 68 16.34 9.94 11.16
CA LEU A 68 16.16 8.80 12.06
C LEU A 68 14.78 8.84 12.69
N LEU A 69 14.18 7.67 12.89
CA LEU A 69 12.91 7.54 13.59
C LEU A 69 13.15 7.65 15.10
N ASN A 70 12.32 8.46 15.76
CA ASN A 70 12.36 8.63 17.21
C ASN A 70 11.41 7.61 17.86
N GLU A 71 11.98 6.59 18.51
CA GLU A 71 11.17 5.58 19.24
C GLU A 71 10.31 6.19 20.36
N ASN A 72 10.69 7.32 20.94
CA ASN A 72 9.90 7.98 21.96
C ASN A 72 8.63 8.66 21.42
N GLU A 73 8.61 9.00 20.14
CA GLU A 73 7.41 9.52 19.47
C GLU A 73 6.47 8.39 19.01
N LEU A 74 6.98 7.16 18.88
CA LEU A 74 6.14 5.98 18.76
C LEU A 74 5.42 5.77 20.10
N SER A 75 4.27 6.36 20.22
CA SER A 75 3.41 6.44 21.39
C SER A 75 3.29 5.09 22.10
N ASN A 76 3.78 5.00 23.34
CA ASN A 76 3.49 3.92 24.30
C ASN A 76 3.90 2.49 23.93
N ASN A 77 5.16 2.19 23.64
CA ASN A 77 5.61 0.82 23.32
C ASN A 77 4.89 0.17 22.14
N GLN A 78 4.35 0.95 21.21
CA GLN A 78 3.82 0.41 19.98
C GLN A 78 5.00 0.02 19.08
N ASP A 79 5.00 -1.23 18.65
CA ASP A 79 5.97 -1.72 17.67
C ASP A 79 5.76 -1.00 16.33
N ILE A 80 6.84 -0.69 15.61
CA ILE A 80 6.80 -0.03 14.30
C ILE A 80 5.86 -0.80 13.36
N GLU A 81 5.85 -2.13 13.44
CA GLU A 81 4.93 -3.00 12.68
C GLU A 81 3.46 -2.67 12.94
N GLU A 82 3.10 -2.45 14.20
CA GLU A 82 1.72 -2.12 14.58
C GLU A 82 1.32 -0.76 14.02
N VAL A 83 2.22 0.22 14.10
CA VAL A 83 2.00 1.58 13.56
C VAL A 83 1.81 1.53 12.04
N VAL A 84 2.70 0.86 11.32
CA VAL A 84 2.61 0.69 9.86
C VAL A 84 1.34 -0.05 9.47
N SER A 85 1.03 -1.17 10.13
CA SER A 85 -0.20 -1.95 9.88
C SER A 85 -1.46 -1.14 10.12
N LYS A 86 -1.47 -0.29 11.15
CA LYS A 86 -2.57 0.63 11.45
C LYS A 86 -2.78 1.66 10.34
N TYR A 87 -1.72 2.36 9.92
CA TYR A 87 -1.79 3.33 8.83
C TYR A 87 -2.20 2.68 7.52
N LEU A 88 -1.64 1.51 7.23
CA LEU A 88 -1.94 0.74 6.03
C LEU A 88 -3.43 0.34 6.00
N THR A 89 -3.95 -0.16 7.12
CA THR A 89 -5.37 -0.53 7.24
C THR A 89 -6.29 0.68 7.13
N MET A 90 -5.94 1.81 7.74
CA MET A 90 -6.71 3.05 7.66
C MET A 90 -6.78 3.59 6.23
N ASN A 91 -5.68 3.55 5.49
CA ASN A 91 -5.59 4.06 4.13
C ASN A 91 -6.16 3.07 3.09
N ALA A 92 -6.02 1.77 3.33
CA ALA A 92 -6.59 0.74 2.45
C ALA A 92 -8.13 0.66 2.55
N ASN A 93 -8.69 0.97 3.74
CA ASN A 93 -10.12 0.94 4.01
C ASN A 93 -10.64 2.33 4.41
N PRO A 94 -10.66 3.32 3.51
CA PRO A 94 -11.22 4.62 3.83
C PRO A 94 -12.68 4.47 4.26
N LYS A 95 -13.06 5.11 5.37
CA LYS A 95 -14.45 5.15 5.82
C LYS A 95 -15.33 5.63 4.67
N GLN A 96 -16.33 4.83 4.32
CA GLN A 96 -17.30 5.16 3.29
C GLN A 96 -18.14 6.35 3.73
N ASP A 97 -17.80 7.54 3.27
CA ASP A 97 -18.72 8.66 3.26
C ASP A 97 -19.41 8.71 1.89
N HIS A 98 -20.70 8.30 1.92
CA HIS A 98 -21.78 8.77 1.05
C HIS A 98 -21.59 8.79 -0.48
N LEU A 99 -21.16 7.70 -1.12
CA LEU A 99 -21.45 7.54 -2.53
C LEU A 99 -22.45 6.40 -2.73
N LEU A 100 -23.68 6.77 -3.05
CA LEU A 100 -24.87 5.91 -3.19
C LEU A 100 -24.76 4.79 -4.26
N LEU A 101 -23.66 4.71 -5.00
CA LEU A 101 -23.42 3.74 -6.07
C LEU A 101 -22.12 2.94 -5.92
N SER A 102 -21.32 3.21 -4.89
CA SER A 102 -20.11 2.46 -4.62
C SER A 102 -20.41 1.30 -3.68
N GLY A 103 -21.01 0.24 -4.20
CA GLY A 103 -20.91 -1.04 -3.55
C GLY A 103 -19.43 -1.30 -3.25
N ASN A 104 -19.12 -1.75 -2.02
CA ASN A 104 -17.76 -1.99 -1.56
C ASN A 104 -17.10 -3.09 -2.41
N LEU A 105 -16.64 -2.76 -3.62
CA LEU A 105 -15.96 -3.69 -4.53
C LEU A 105 -14.65 -4.23 -3.92
N TYR A 106 -14.16 -3.60 -2.85
CA TYR A 106 -12.86 -3.86 -2.22
C TYR A 106 -12.99 -4.29 -0.75
N ILE A 107 -14.15 -4.81 -0.33
CA ILE A 107 -14.39 -5.32 1.02
C ILE A 107 -13.43 -6.46 1.33
N GLY A 108 -12.80 -6.39 2.50
CA GLY A 108 -12.07 -7.51 3.09
C GLY A 108 -10.58 -7.55 2.79
N THR A 109 -9.96 -6.40 2.46
CA THR A 109 -8.51 -6.32 2.43
C THR A 109 -8.00 -6.17 3.86
N SER A 110 -7.46 -7.23 4.43
CA SER A 110 -6.60 -7.14 5.61
C SER A 110 -5.16 -7.04 5.13
N SER A 111 -4.44 -6.05 5.61
CA SER A 111 -3.03 -5.88 5.33
C SER A 111 -2.27 -5.93 6.64
N THR A 112 -1.26 -6.78 6.68
CA THR A 112 -0.28 -6.87 7.76
C THR A 112 1.06 -6.43 7.21
N ALA A 113 1.79 -5.63 7.97
CA ALA A 113 3.18 -5.31 7.69
C ALA A 113 4.06 -6.21 8.55
N GLU A 114 5.12 -6.70 7.98
CA GLU A 114 6.17 -7.45 8.66
C GLU A 114 7.49 -6.72 8.39
N ILE A 115 8.25 -6.43 9.42
CA ILE A 115 9.54 -5.77 9.33
C ILE A 115 10.60 -6.85 9.34
N GLU A 116 11.29 -7.00 8.24
CA GLU A 116 12.28 -8.05 8.04
C GLU A 116 13.57 -7.73 8.79
N ASN A 117 13.92 -6.47 8.96
CA ASN A 117 15.11 -6.03 9.67
C ASN A 117 14.98 -4.58 10.18
N THR A 118 15.33 -4.37 11.44
CA THR A 118 15.48 -3.04 12.04
C THR A 118 16.92 -2.90 12.53
N VAL A 119 17.54 -1.77 12.25
CA VAL A 119 18.86 -1.45 12.75
C VAL A 119 18.72 -0.28 13.71
N SER A 120 18.96 -0.55 15.00
CA SER A 120 19.02 0.50 16.01
C SER A 120 20.36 1.23 15.90
N VAL A 121 20.31 2.55 15.81
CA VAL A 121 21.49 3.39 15.68
C VAL A 121 22.31 3.42 16.98
N ILE A 122 21.67 3.05 18.10
CA ILE A 122 22.29 2.97 19.44
C ILE A 122 22.96 1.59 19.66
N GLU A 123 22.70 0.64 18.80
CA GLU A 123 23.30 -0.69 18.87
C GLU A 123 24.82 -0.59 18.67
N ASN A 124 25.58 -1.43 19.36
CA ASN A 124 27.07 -1.39 19.39
C ASN A 124 27.65 -0.06 19.88
N GLU A 125 27.17 0.46 21.03
CA GLU A 125 27.69 1.70 21.64
C GLU A 125 27.56 2.94 20.74
N GLY A 126 26.63 2.93 19.77
CA GLY A 126 26.40 4.06 18.87
C GLY A 126 27.45 4.19 17.74
N GLU A 127 28.16 3.11 17.42
CA GLU A 127 29.17 3.12 16.35
C GLU A 127 28.58 3.56 15.01
N LEU A 128 27.37 3.09 14.68
CA LEU A 128 26.68 3.49 13.45
C LEU A 128 26.35 4.98 13.43
N PHE A 129 25.90 5.52 14.56
CA PHE A 129 25.63 6.95 14.68
C PHE A 129 26.92 7.76 14.53
N ALA A 130 27.97 7.41 15.27
CA ALA A 130 29.25 8.09 15.19
C ALA A 130 29.82 8.07 13.76
N ARG A 131 29.71 6.95 13.07
CA ARG A 131 30.15 6.82 11.68
C ARG A 131 29.36 7.71 10.72
N SER A 132 28.04 7.75 10.86
CA SER A 132 27.18 8.59 10.03
C SER A 132 27.44 10.08 10.24
N VAL A 133 27.63 10.50 11.50
CA VAL A 133 28.00 11.89 11.86
C VAL A 133 29.37 12.24 11.31
N LEU A 134 30.37 11.37 11.43
CA LEU A 134 31.70 11.59 10.87
C LEU A 134 31.69 11.73 9.36
N GLU A 135 30.86 10.93 8.67
CA GLU A 135 30.71 11.02 7.22
C GLU A 135 30.06 12.34 6.80
N PHE A 136 29.01 12.77 7.49
CA PHE A 136 28.39 14.08 7.29
C PHE A 136 29.40 15.24 7.51
N MET A 137 30.13 15.23 8.61
CA MET A 137 31.12 16.26 8.93
C MET A 137 32.23 16.33 7.90
N LYS A 138 32.64 15.21 7.32
CA LYS A 138 33.66 15.16 6.25
C LYS A 138 33.22 15.95 5.01
N TYR A 139 31.95 15.88 4.65
CA TYR A 139 31.43 16.64 3.49
C TYR A 139 31.19 18.12 3.81
N ARG A 140 30.82 18.44 5.04
CA ARG A 140 30.57 19.82 5.47
C ARG A 140 31.86 20.65 5.53
N THR A 141 32.98 20.05 5.93
CA THR A 141 34.28 20.73 5.98
C THR A 141 34.94 20.95 4.62
N LEU A 142 34.49 20.24 3.58
CA LEU A 142 34.98 20.40 2.21
C LEU A 142 34.19 21.45 1.40
N GLY A 143 33.10 21.98 1.94
CA GLY A 143 32.18 22.92 1.27
C GLY A 143 32.35 24.39 1.74
N THR A 144 33.26 24.67 2.64
CA THR A 144 33.69 26.02 3.06
C THR A 144 35.06 26.32 2.49
#